data_bc9d792c5cb7b40e37079d8df2ed421b
#
_entry.id   bc9d792c5cb7b40e37079d8df2ed421b
#
_cell.length_a   1.000
_cell.length_b   1.000
_cell.length_c   1.000
_cell.angle_alpha   90.00
_cell.angle_beta   90.00
_cell.angle_gamma   90.00
#
_symmetry.space_group_name_H-M   'P 1'
#
loop_
_entity.id
_entity.type
_entity.pdbx_description
1 polymer ?
#
loop_
_entity_poly.entity_id
_entity_poly.type
_entity_poly.pdbx_seq_one_letter_code
_entity_poly.pdbx_strand_id
1 'polypeptide(L)'
;MESVHPVSFHSQLSTLNSQLIKMKHIIILGDGMADWPVKSLGDKTLLQYAKTPYMDKLARMGRNGRLITVAEGFHPGSEVANMSVLGYDLPKVYEGRGPLEAASIGVDLQPGEIAMRCNLICVEGEILKNHSSGHISTEEADVLIKY
;
A
#
# COMPACT_ATOMS: atom_id res chain seq x y z
N MET A 1 31.93 -18.39 -38.59
CA MET A 1 30.52 -18.03 -38.30
C MET A 1 30.15 -18.78 -37.04
N GLU A 2 30.34 -18.16 -35.89
CA GLU A 2 29.93 -18.72 -34.60
C GLU A 2 28.44 -18.49 -34.41
N SER A 3 27.68 -19.55 -34.22
CA SER A 3 26.26 -19.51 -33.95
C SER A 3 26.03 -19.07 -32.51
N VAL A 4 25.61 -17.84 -32.32
CA VAL A 4 25.13 -17.36 -31.01
C VAL A 4 23.77 -18.01 -30.75
N HIS A 5 23.76 -19.00 -29.86
CA HIS A 5 22.50 -19.58 -29.37
C HIS A 5 21.79 -18.56 -28.47
N PRO A 6 20.51 -18.24 -28.71
CA PRO A 6 19.77 -17.35 -27.82
C PRO A 6 19.58 -18.03 -26.46
N VAL A 7 20.17 -17.46 -25.42
CA VAL A 7 19.91 -17.87 -24.04
C VAL A 7 18.43 -17.58 -23.76
N SER A 8 17.67 -18.62 -23.47
CA SER A 8 16.24 -18.53 -23.23
C SER A 8 15.95 -17.59 -22.06
N PHE A 9 15.08 -16.62 -22.27
CA PHE A 9 14.61 -15.67 -21.24
C PHE A 9 14.13 -16.38 -19.95
N HIS A 10 13.59 -17.58 -20.07
CA HIS A 10 13.18 -18.44 -18.96
C HIS A 10 14.37 -18.90 -18.07
N SER A 11 15.55 -19.14 -18.65
CA SER A 11 16.71 -19.57 -17.88
C SER A 11 17.31 -18.44 -17.05
N GLN A 12 17.23 -17.20 -17.54
CA GLN A 12 17.67 -16.02 -16.79
C GLN A 12 16.72 -15.69 -15.62
N LEU A 13 15.40 -15.81 -15.81
CA LEU A 13 14.42 -15.66 -14.76
C LEU A 13 14.55 -16.73 -13.65
N SER A 14 14.82 -17.98 -13.99
CA SER A 14 15.05 -19.04 -13.00
C SER A 14 16.31 -18.82 -12.18
N THR A 15 17.37 -18.29 -12.78
CA THR A 15 18.64 -17.97 -12.10
C THR A 15 18.48 -16.75 -11.18
N LEU A 16 17.74 -15.72 -11.61
CA LEU A 16 17.39 -14.58 -10.78
C LEU A 16 16.51 -15.01 -9.60
N ASN A 17 15.49 -15.83 -9.81
CA ASN A 17 14.65 -16.36 -8.74
C ASN A 17 15.45 -17.21 -7.73
N SER A 18 16.40 -18.02 -8.18
CA SER A 18 17.23 -18.83 -7.28
C SER A 18 18.18 -17.99 -6.42
N GLN A 19 18.60 -16.81 -6.91
CA GLN A 19 19.39 -15.86 -6.13
C GLN A 19 18.52 -15.04 -5.16
N LEU A 20 17.29 -14.68 -5.55
CA LEU A 20 16.33 -13.97 -4.69
C LEU A 20 15.89 -14.82 -3.49
N ILE A 21 15.81 -16.14 -3.64
CA ILE A 21 15.46 -17.08 -2.55
C ILE A 21 16.52 -17.08 -1.41
N LYS A 22 17.77 -16.71 -1.70
CA LYS A 22 18.84 -16.64 -0.70
C LYS A 22 18.94 -15.29 0.01
N MET A 23 18.30 -14.26 -0.51
CA MET A 23 18.37 -12.90 0.04
C MET A 23 17.05 -12.58 0.76
N LYS A 24 17.15 -12.16 2.01
CA LYS A 24 15.99 -11.70 2.79
C LYS A 24 15.77 -10.21 2.49
N HIS A 25 14.57 -9.86 2.09
CA HIS A 25 14.15 -8.48 1.86
C HIS A 25 13.18 -8.07 2.97
N ILE A 26 13.40 -6.89 3.54
CA ILE A 26 12.53 -6.31 4.57
C ILE A 26 12.13 -4.93 4.09
N ILE A 27 10.84 -4.69 3.99
CA ILE A 27 10.26 -3.38 3.73
C ILE A 27 9.66 -2.87 5.03
N ILE A 28 10.16 -1.74 5.52
CA ILE A 28 9.58 -1.06 6.69
C ILE A 28 8.90 0.20 6.17
N LEU A 29 7.57 0.21 6.20
CA LEU A 29 6.75 1.31 5.74
C LEU A 29 6.39 2.22 6.91
N GLY A 30 6.91 3.46 6.89
CA GLY A 30 6.50 4.51 7.80
C GLY A 30 5.31 5.28 7.25
N ASP A 31 4.11 4.71 7.36
CA ASP A 31 2.90 5.34 6.88
C ASP A 31 2.54 6.59 7.72
N GLY A 32 2.10 7.66 7.04
CA GLY A 32 1.71 8.91 7.70
C GLY A 32 2.84 9.72 8.33
N MET A 33 4.11 9.39 8.05
CA MET A 33 5.27 10.09 8.65
C MET A 33 5.66 11.38 7.92
N ALA A 34 5.25 11.56 6.67
CA ALA A 34 5.51 12.77 5.90
C ALA A 34 4.55 13.90 6.31
N ASP A 35 5.10 15.10 6.51
CA ASP A 35 4.32 16.26 6.89
C ASP A 35 5.01 17.56 6.44
N TRP A 36 4.28 18.65 6.53
CA TRP A 36 4.79 19.99 6.27
C TRP A 36 5.56 20.54 7.46
N PRO A 37 6.48 21.51 7.24
CA PRO A 37 7.16 22.20 8.34
C PRO A 37 6.18 22.91 9.26
N VAL A 38 6.37 22.75 10.56
CA VAL A 38 5.53 23.33 11.62
C VAL A 38 6.23 24.54 12.24
N LYS A 39 5.61 25.73 12.18
CA LYS A 39 6.20 26.96 12.68
C LYS A 39 6.58 26.92 14.17
N SER A 40 5.74 26.34 15.00
CA SER A 40 6.01 26.20 16.44
C SER A 40 7.19 25.27 16.76
N LEU A 41 7.65 24.46 15.78
CA LEU A 41 8.81 23.59 15.89
C LEU A 41 10.05 24.16 15.18
N GLY A 42 10.05 25.47 14.88
CA GLY A 42 11.14 26.14 14.19
C GLY A 42 11.23 25.79 12.72
N ASP A 43 10.09 25.71 12.04
CA ASP A 43 9.95 25.36 10.63
C ASP A 43 10.55 23.99 10.26
N LYS A 44 10.48 23.05 11.21
CA LYS A 44 10.88 21.67 11.02
C LYS A 44 9.66 20.78 10.74
N THR A 45 9.85 19.74 9.93
CA THR A 45 8.87 18.65 9.84
C THR A 45 8.90 17.82 11.14
N LEU A 46 7.86 17.03 11.37
CA LEU A 46 7.78 16.16 12.54
C LEU A 46 8.96 15.18 12.58
N LEU A 47 9.36 14.61 11.45
CA LEU A 47 10.54 13.74 11.33
C LEU A 47 11.85 14.47 11.64
N GLN A 48 11.99 15.72 11.21
CA GLN A 48 13.18 16.52 11.53
C GLN A 48 13.25 16.91 13.01
N TYR A 49 12.12 16.98 13.68
CA TYR A 49 12.02 17.32 15.09
C TYR A 49 12.17 16.10 16.00
N ALA A 50 11.66 14.95 15.58
CA ALA A 50 11.71 13.70 16.32
C ALA A 50 13.16 13.18 16.48
N LYS A 51 13.42 12.51 17.59
CA LYS A 51 14.69 11.80 17.81
C LYS A 51 14.58 10.39 17.20
N THR A 52 15.18 10.21 16.03
CA THR A 52 15.10 8.96 15.24
C THR A 52 16.48 8.32 15.00
N PRO A 53 17.28 8.01 16.06
CA PRO A 53 18.68 7.65 15.90
C PRO A 53 18.92 6.40 15.04
N TYR A 54 18.00 5.44 15.04
CA TYR A 54 18.12 4.22 14.24
C TYR A 54 17.76 4.47 12.76
N MET A 55 16.72 5.26 12.49
CA MET A 55 16.39 5.66 11.12
C MET A 55 17.50 6.51 10.53
N ASP A 56 18.04 7.46 11.31
CA ASP A 56 19.17 8.30 10.90
C ASP A 56 20.41 7.47 10.60
N LYS A 57 20.66 6.43 11.40
CA LYS A 57 21.76 5.51 11.16
C LYS A 57 21.58 4.76 9.85
N LEU A 58 20.39 4.21 9.58
CA LEU A 58 20.09 3.52 8.34
C LEU A 58 20.21 4.45 7.14
N ALA A 59 19.69 5.68 7.24
CA ALA A 59 19.79 6.67 6.17
C ALA A 59 21.25 7.04 5.85
N ARG A 60 22.12 7.14 6.86
CA ARG A 60 23.56 7.41 6.66
C ARG A 60 24.31 6.23 6.06
N MET A 61 23.92 5.01 6.39
CA MET A 61 24.60 3.78 5.92
C MET A 61 24.10 3.30 4.56
N GLY A 62 22.88 3.66 4.22
CA GLY A 62 22.19 3.21 3.03
C GLY A 62 22.25 4.20 1.87
N ARG A 63 21.36 4.02 0.94
CA ARG A 63 21.09 4.95 -0.16
C ARG A 63 19.72 5.55 0.01
N ASN A 64 19.61 6.86 -0.18
CA ASN A 64 18.36 7.59 -0.10
C ASN A 64 17.88 7.94 -1.50
N GLY A 65 16.57 8.00 -1.66
CA GLY A 65 15.92 8.37 -2.91
C GLY A 65 14.52 8.90 -2.69
N ARG A 66 13.85 9.23 -3.78
CA ARG A 66 12.44 9.64 -3.79
C ARG A 66 11.67 8.67 -4.68
N LEU A 67 10.52 8.23 -4.21
CA LEU A 67 9.62 7.35 -4.92
C LEU A 67 8.26 8.05 -5.04
N ILE A 68 7.67 8.02 -6.24
CA ILE A 68 6.28 8.42 -6.46
C ILE A 68 5.44 7.18 -6.18
N THR A 69 4.74 7.18 -5.05
CA THR A 69 3.91 6.05 -4.62
C THR A 69 2.47 6.13 -5.11
N VAL A 70 2.01 7.32 -5.47
CA VAL A 70 0.71 7.55 -6.11
C VAL A 70 0.97 8.13 -7.49
N ALA A 71 0.79 7.34 -8.54
CA ALA A 71 0.96 7.77 -9.91
C ALA A 71 -0.15 8.73 -10.32
N GLU A 72 0.11 9.55 -11.36
CA GLU A 72 -0.89 10.45 -11.93
C GLU A 72 -2.12 9.66 -12.41
N GLY A 73 -3.30 10.20 -12.12
CA GLY A 73 -4.59 9.56 -12.43
C GLY A 73 -5.13 8.62 -11.34
N PHE A 74 -4.33 8.32 -10.30
CA PHE A 74 -4.79 7.54 -9.15
C PHE A 74 -5.12 8.42 -7.95
N HIS A 75 -6.16 8.06 -7.22
CA HIS A 75 -6.50 8.75 -5.98
C HIS A 75 -5.49 8.40 -4.87
N PRO A 76 -5.18 9.29 -3.94
CA PRO A 76 -4.30 9.00 -2.82
C PRO A 76 -4.98 8.00 -1.86
N GLY A 77 -4.45 6.78 -1.84
CA GLY A 77 -4.92 5.70 -0.98
C GLY A 77 -3.76 4.78 -0.60
N SER A 78 -3.82 4.20 0.61
CA SER A 78 -2.77 3.30 1.10
C SER A 78 -2.61 2.07 0.21
N GLU A 79 -3.68 1.56 -0.38
CA GLU A 79 -3.66 0.43 -1.31
C GLU A 79 -2.89 0.75 -2.58
N VAL A 80 -3.11 1.92 -3.17
CA VAL A 80 -2.37 2.41 -4.36
C VAL A 80 -0.88 2.56 -4.02
N ALA A 81 -0.58 3.23 -2.92
CA ALA A 81 0.80 3.47 -2.50
C ALA A 81 1.54 2.16 -2.18
N ASN A 82 0.91 1.24 -1.46
CA ASN A 82 1.51 -0.05 -1.10
C ASN A 82 1.78 -0.92 -2.33
N MET A 83 0.85 -0.98 -3.28
CA MET A 83 1.06 -1.69 -4.53
C MET A 83 2.23 -1.10 -5.33
N SER A 84 2.35 0.24 -5.38
CA SER A 84 3.50 0.91 -6.01
C SER A 84 4.82 0.56 -5.33
N VAL A 85 4.88 0.58 -3.99
CA VAL A 85 6.08 0.21 -3.22
C VAL A 85 6.48 -1.24 -3.48
N LEU A 86 5.51 -2.13 -3.65
CA LEU A 86 5.74 -3.54 -3.98
C LEU A 86 6.08 -3.78 -5.46
N GLY A 87 6.02 -2.75 -6.31
CA GLY A 87 6.42 -2.82 -7.71
C GLY A 87 5.34 -3.31 -8.66
N TYR A 88 4.08 -3.25 -8.27
CA TYR A 88 2.96 -3.57 -9.18
C TYR A 88 2.75 -2.47 -10.22
N ASP A 89 2.42 -2.88 -11.43
CA ASP A 89 2.05 -1.98 -12.54
C ASP A 89 0.57 -1.59 -12.38
N LEU A 90 0.32 -0.53 -11.61
CA LEU A 90 -1.03 -0.10 -11.24
C LEU A 90 -2.00 0.06 -12.42
N PRO A 91 -1.61 0.69 -13.55
CA PRO A 91 -2.47 0.80 -14.72
C PRO A 91 -2.99 -0.53 -15.28
N LYS A 92 -2.27 -1.61 -15.00
CA LYS A 92 -2.64 -2.96 -15.49
C LYS A 92 -3.41 -3.80 -14.48
N VAL A 93 -3.16 -3.58 -13.18
CA VAL A 93 -3.62 -4.54 -12.17
C VAL A 93 -4.51 -3.93 -11.09
N TYR A 94 -4.62 -2.60 -11.03
CA TYR A 94 -5.45 -1.97 -10.00
C TYR A 94 -6.90 -1.80 -10.48
N GLU A 95 -7.79 -2.54 -9.89
CA GLU A 95 -9.24 -2.52 -10.18
C GLU A 95 -10.06 -1.87 -9.05
N GLY A 96 -9.39 -1.24 -8.10
CA GLY A 96 -10.04 -0.62 -6.96
C GLY A 96 -9.79 -1.37 -5.64
N ARG A 97 -10.28 -0.79 -4.55
CA ARG A 97 -10.07 -1.32 -3.20
C ARG A 97 -10.96 -2.53 -2.90
N GLY A 98 -12.16 -2.60 -3.49
CA GLY A 98 -13.10 -3.70 -3.27
C GLY A 98 -12.49 -5.08 -3.54
N PRO A 99 -11.93 -5.35 -4.73
CA PRO A 99 -11.29 -6.62 -5.06
C PRO A 99 -10.13 -6.98 -4.14
N LEU A 100 -9.31 -5.99 -3.73
CA LEU A 100 -8.19 -6.22 -2.82
C LEU A 100 -8.65 -6.64 -1.42
N GLU A 101 -9.67 -5.99 -0.90
CA GLU A 101 -10.25 -6.34 0.41
C GLU A 101 -10.97 -7.69 0.34
N ALA A 102 -11.71 -7.98 -0.74
CA ALA A 102 -12.33 -9.29 -0.97
C ALA A 102 -11.29 -10.41 -0.93
N ALA A 103 -10.19 -10.27 -1.68
CA ALA A 103 -9.09 -11.23 -1.69
C ALA A 103 -8.46 -11.39 -0.30
N SER A 104 -8.31 -10.30 0.47
CA SER A 104 -7.69 -10.34 1.81
C SER A 104 -8.50 -11.13 2.84
N ILE A 105 -9.82 -11.21 2.67
CA ILE A 105 -10.73 -11.98 3.54
C ILE A 105 -11.09 -13.35 2.94
N GLY A 106 -10.44 -13.75 1.84
CA GLY A 106 -10.62 -15.07 1.23
C GLY A 106 -11.85 -15.20 0.34
N VAL A 107 -12.44 -14.10 -0.11
CA VAL A 107 -13.51 -14.09 -1.13
C VAL A 107 -12.87 -14.24 -2.51
N ASP A 108 -13.17 -15.34 -3.18
CA ASP A 108 -12.69 -15.65 -4.52
C ASP A 108 -13.66 -15.09 -5.57
N LEU A 109 -13.26 -13.99 -6.21
CA LEU A 109 -14.07 -13.33 -7.24
C LEU A 109 -13.91 -14.05 -8.57
N GLN A 110 -15.04 -14.41 -9.19
CA GLN A 110 -15.06 -15.01 -10.50
C GLN A 110 -15.07 -13.93 -11.61
N PRO A 111 -14.63 -14.25 -12.82
CA PRO A 111 -14.66 -13.31 -13.94
C PRO A 111 -16.07 -12.73 -14.16
N GLY A 112 -16.18 -11.41 -14.17
CA GLY A 112 -17.44 -10.67 -14.30
C GLY A 112 -18.15 -10.33 -12.99
N GLU A 113 -17.65 -10.79 -11.84
CA GLU A 113 -18.15 -10.37 -10.53
C GLU A 113 -17.55 -9.03 -10.09
N ILE A 114 -18.31 -8.29 -9.30
CA ILE A 114 -17.93 -6.97 -8.79
C ILE A 114 -17.87 -7.03 -7.27
N ALA A 115 -16.73 -6.66 -6.70
CA ALA A 115 -16.60 -6.46 -5.27
C ALA A 115 -16.79 -4.98 -4.92
N MET A 116 -17.71 -4.71 -4.00
CA MET A 116 -17.94 -3.38 -3.46
C MET A 116 -17.66 -3.35 -1.96
N ARG A 117 -16.91 -2.34 -1.54
CA ARG A 117 -16.72 -2.07 -0.11
C ARG A 117 -17.95 -1.34 0.43
N CYS A 118 -18.49 -1.82 1.55
CA CYS A 118 -19.55 -1.19 2.29
C CYS A 118 -19.04 -0.69 3.64
N ASN A 119 -19.41 0.53 4.03
CA ASN A 119 -19.10 1.07 5.35
C ASN A 119 -20.40 1.43 6.06
N LEU A 120 -20.50 1.08 7.33
CA LEU A 120 -21.53 1.61 8.22
C LEU A 120 -21.15 3.02 8.66
N ILE A 121 -22.11 3.94 8.59
CA ILE A 121 -21.92 5.35 8.94
C ILE A 121 -23.02 5.83 9.88
N CYS A 122 -22.74 6.85 10.69
CA CYS A 122 -23.77 7.54 11.45
C CYS A 122 -24.21 8.80 10.71
N VAL A 123 -25.52 8.93 10.52
CA VAL A 123 -26.15 10.09 9.87
C VAL A 123 -27.16 10.71 10.82
N GLU A 124 -27.24 12.02 10.85
CA GLU A 124 -28.28 12.79 11.56
C GLU A 124 -28.93 13.75 10.58
N GLY A 125 -30.17 13.47 10.18
CA GLY A 125 -30.79 14.13 9.03
C GLY A 125 -29.99 13.87 7.77
N GLU A 126 -29.50 14.92 7.11
CA GLU A 126 -28.66 14.85 5.90
C GLU A 126 -27.15 15.00 6.20
N ILE A 127 -26.78 15.03 7.49
CA ILE A 127 -25.39 15.29 7.90
C ILE A 127 -24.72 13.99 8.31
N LEU A 128 -23.57 13.67 7.66
CA LEU A 128 -22.68 12.61 8.08
C LEU A 128 -22.01 12.98 9.40
N LYS A 129 -22.39 12.33 10.49
CA LYS A 129 -21.83 12.56 11.84
C LYS A 129 -20.56 11.78 12.10
N ASN A 130 -20.50 10.53 11.63
CA ASN A 130 -19.34 9.68 11.83
C ASN A 130 -19.22 8.68 10.67
N HIS A 131 -18.06 8.67 10.02
CA HIS A 131 -17.77 7.84 8.85
C HIS A 131 -17.48 6.37 9.19
N SER A 132 -17.32 6.04 10.46
CA SER A 132 -17.01 4.69 10.96
C SER A 132 -18.00 4.20 12.01
N SER A 133 -19.22 4.75 12.03
CA SER A 133 -20.28 4.41 13.00
C SER A 133 -19.81 4.43 14.47
N GLY A 134 -18.94 5.41 14.83
CA GLY A 134 -18.41 5.50 16.18
C GLY A 134 -17.49 4.34 16.58
N HIS A 135 -16.86 3.68 15.60
CA HIS A 135 -16.07 2.46 15.77
C HIS A 135 -16.87 1.29 16.32
N ILE A 136 -18.08 1.08 15.76
CA ILE A 136 -18.90 -0.09 16.04
C ILE A 136 -18.08 -1.39 15.94
N SER A 137 -18.34 -2.35 16.82
CA SER A 137 -17.64 -3.63 16.80
C SER A 137 -18.00 -4.48 15.58
N THR A 138 -17.15 -5.43 15.23
CA THR A 138 -17.40 -6.37 14.11
C THR A 138 -18.68 -7.18 14.36
N GLU A 139 -18.91 -7.61 15.60
CA GLU A 139 -20.06 -8.41 15.99
C GLU A 139 -21.38 -7.62 15.83
N GLU A 140 -21.39 -6.36 16.24
CA GLU A 140 -22.56 -5.47 16.07
C GLU A 140 -22.78 -5.13 14.60
N ALA A 141 -21.70 -4.85 13.86
CA ALA A 141 -21.75 -4.57 12.43
C ALA A 141 -22.28 -5.77 11.62
N ASP A 142 -21.89 -6.99 11.97
CA ASP A 142 -22.34 -8.23 11.33
C ASP A 142 -23.87 -8.41 11.41
N VAL A 143 -24.44 -8.07 12.54
CA VAL A 143 -25.91 -8.10 12.70
C VAL A 143 -26.60 -7.11 11.76
N LEU A 144 -26.07 -5.88 11.64
CA LEU A 144 -26.64 -4.84 10.79
C LEU A 144 -26.48 -5.12 9.29
N ILE A 145 -25.37 -5.71 8.90
CA ILE A 145 -25.13 -6.03 7.48
C ILE A 145 -25.95 -7.24 7.00
N LYS A 146 -26.26 -8.17 7.89
CA LYS A 146 -27.08 -9.36 7.57
C LYS A 146 -28.60 -9.10 7.62
N TYR A 147 -29.04 -7.97 8.21
CA TYR A 147 -30.45 -7.57 8.28
C TYR A 147 -30.95 -7.05 6.94
#